data_ff27a0a0eb8575c3710e1cb096d5fdee
#
_entry.id   ff27a0a0eb8575c3710e1cb096d5fdee
#
_cell.length_a   1.000
_cell.length_b   1.000
_cell.length_c   1.000
_cell.angle_alpha   90.00
_cell.angle_beta   90.00
_cell.angle_gamma   90.00
#
_symmetry.space_group_name_H-M   'P 1'
#
loop_
_entity.id
_entity.type
_entity.pdbx_description
1 polymer ?
#
loop_
_entity_poly.entity_id
_entity_poly.type
_entity_poly.pdbx_seq_one_letter_code
_entity_poly.pdbx_strand_id
1 'polypeptide(L)'
;MHRRAFLTAASLLFAGPSSLWVTPSRAADVSLLNVSYDPTRELYVDFNKAFIAAYQKETGKSVEIKQSHGGSGSQARSVIDGLQADIVTLALAYDIDAIANKGLLATDWQKRLPQNSSPYTSTIVFLVRKGNPKTIKDWDDLVKSGVSVITPNPKTSGGARWNYLAAWGYAEKKFGSADKVKKFVGDIYKNVPVLDTGARGSTVTFVERGVGDVLLAWENEAFLALKEFGKDKFEIVVPSVSILAEPPVAVVDKVVDKKGTRAVAEAYLKYWYTKEAQDIAGRNYYRPTDPEIAKKYAEAFPKVELFKIDDVFGGWTKAQKTHFADGGVFDQIYKD
;
A
#
# COMPACT_ATOMS: atom_id res chain seq x y z
N MET A 1 -75.72 -20.99 45.21
CA MET A 1 -76.47 -19.77 44.86
C MET A 1 -75.59 -18.59 45.07
N HIS A 2 -75.37 -17.77 44.14
CA HIS A 2 -74.84 -16.38 43.96
C HIS A 2 -73.75 -16.29 42.91
N ARG A 3 -74.21 -15.94 41.71
CA ARG A 3 -73.34 -15.50 40.57
C ARG A 3 -72.81 -14.06 40.89
N ARG A 4 -71.53 -13.87 40.77
CA ARG A 4 -70.95 -12.54 40.68
C ARG A 4 -70.32 -12.39 39.29
N ALA A 5 -70.86 -11.40 38.56
CA ALA A 5 -70.39 -10.98 37.27
C ALA A 5 -69.15 -10.06 37.47
N PHE A 6 -68.07 -10.31 36.76
CA PHE A 6 -66.92 -9.39 36.62
C PHE A 6 -67.00 -8.69 35.27
N LEU A 7 -67.20 -7.37 35.33
CA LEU A 7 -67.03 -6.46 34.19
C LEU A 7 -65.54 -6.30 33.94
N THR A 8 -65.05 -6.71 32.75
CA THR A 8 -63.73 -6.37 32.27
C THR A 8 -63.83 -5.16 31.36
N ALA A 9 -63.23 -4.06 31.79
CA ALA A 9 -63.05 -2.86 30.96
C ALA A 9 -61.88 -3.09 29.98
N ALA A 10 -62.18 -3.04 28.70
CA ALA A 10 -61.17 -3.11 27.64
C ALA A 10 -60.61 -1.69 27.36
N SER A 11 -59.34 -1.44 27.74
CA SER A 11 -58.63 -0.24 27.38
C SER A 11 -58.06 -0.38 25.96
N LEU A 12 -58.63 0.33 24.99
CA LEU A 12 -58.10 0.47 23.62
C LEU A 12 -56.88 1.42 23.65
N LEU A 13 -55.70 0.81 23.54
CA LEU A 13 -54.46 1.55 23.24
C LEU A 13 -54.41 1.87 21.73
N PHE A 14 -54.62 3.14 21.37
CA PHE A 14 -54.34 3.64 20.04
C PHE A 14 -52.81 3.70 19.83
N ALA A 15 -52.26 2.69 19.14
CA ALA A 15 -50.90 2.77 18.57
C ALA A 15 -50.98 3.59 17.27
N GLY A 16 -50.56 4.85 17.34
CA GLY A 16 -50.39 5.68 16.15
C GLY A 16 -49.25 5.14 15.29
N PRO A 17 -49.33 5.18 13.93
CA PRO A 17 -48.27 4.74 13.07
C PRO A 17 -47.08 5.70 13.22
N SER A 18 -45.99 5.21 13.83
CA SER A 18 -44.68 5.87 13.78
C SER A 18 -44.18 5.78 12.35
N SER A 19 -44.43 6.81 11.55
CA SER A 19 -43.83 6.96 10.24
C SER A 19 -42.33 7.15 10.42
N LEU A 20 -41.56 6.06 10.28
CA LEU A 20 -40.12 6.11 10.08
C LEU A 20 -39.88 6.89 8.77
N TRP A 21 -39.52 8.15 8.89
CA TRP A 21 -39.00 8.95 7.77
C TRP A 21 -37.67 8.32 7.38
N VAL A 22 -37.71 7.39 6.42
CA VAL A 22 -36.52 6.95 5.71
C VAL A 22 -36.13 8.14 4.82
N THR A 23 -35.17 8.93 5.27
CA THR A 23 -34.55 9.94 4.42
C THR A 23 -33.90 9.18 3.26
N PRO A 24 -34.29 9.44 2.01
CA PRO A 24 -33.66 8.81 0.87
C PRO A 24 -32.17 9.16 0.91
N SER A 25 -31.31 8.16 0.94
CA SER A 25 -29.86 8.36 0.76
C SER A 25 -29.68 9.01 -0.61
N ARG A 26 -29.35 10.28 -0.62
CA ARG A 26 -29.03 11.00 -1.86
C ARG A 26 -27.80 10.36 -2.46
N ALA A 27 -27.89 9.90 -3.71
CA ALA A 27 -26.72 9.43 -4.44
C ALA A 27 -25.66 10.53 -4.47
N ALA A 28 -24.40 10.15 -4.37
CA ALA A 28 -23.29 11.11 -4.48
C ALA A 28 -23.33 11.81 -5.86
N ASP A 29 -23.00 13.10 -5.89
CA ASP A 29 -23.00 13.88 -7.12
C ASP A 29 -21.91 13.37 -8.09
N VAL A 30 -20.83 12.80 -7.57
CA VAL A 30 -19.70 12.23 -8.33
C VAL A 30 -19.19 10.96 -7.63
N SER A 31 -18.85 9.93 -8.42
CA SER A 31 -18.19 8.72 -7.92
C SER A 31 -16.85 8.50 -8.63
N LEU A 32 -15.77 8.35 -7.86
CA LEU A 32 -14.44 7.99 -8.32
C LEU A 32 -14.09 6.55 -7.94
N LEU A 33 -13.29 5.89 -8.78
CA LEU A 33 -12.59 4.66 -8.44
C LEU A 33 -11.09 4.92 -8.33
N ASN A 34 -10.53 4.73 -7.12
CA ASN A 34 -9.10 4.71 -6.89
C ASN A 34 -8.61 3.25 -6.87
N VAL A 35 -7.68 2.92 -7.75
CA VAL A 35 -7.03 1.61 -7.83
C VAL A 35 -5.65 1.71 -7.18
N SER A 36 -5.46 1.01 -6.06
CA SER A 36 -4.31 1.15 -5.17
C SER A 36 -3.61 -0.18 -4.90
N TYR A 37 -2.42 -0.10 -4.29
CA TYR A 37 -1.70 -1.29 -3.83
C TYR A 37 -2.05 -1.64 -2.38
N ASP A 38 -1.79 -2.90 -1.99
CA ASP A 38 -2.28 -3.49 -0.73
C ASP A 38 -2.01 -2.70 0.56
N PRO A 39 -0.79 -2.22 0.84
CA PRO A 39 -0.46 -1.58 2.12
C PRO A 39 -1.21 -0.28 2.44
N THR A 40 -1.95 0.28 1.49
CA THR A 40 -2.62 1.58 1.64
C THR A 40 -4.06 1.50 2.12
N ARG A 41 -4.58 0.33 2.46
CA ARG A 41 -6.00 0.15 2.82
C ARG A 41 -6.45 1.10 3.92
N GLU A 42 -5.75 1.08 5.04
CA GLU A 42 -6.04 1.89 6.23
C GLU A 42 -5.81 3.39 5.95
N LEU A 43 -4.73 3.70 5.24
CA LEU A 43 -4.41 5.06 4.82
C LEU A 43 -5.56 5.70 4.02
N TYR A 44 -6.10 4.98 3.04
CA TYR A 44 -7.19 5.51 2.20
C TYR A 44 -8.53 5.57 2.91
N VAL A 45 -8.77 4.82 3.98
CA VAL A 45 -9.94 5.03 4.84
C VAL A 45 -9.90 6.43 5.46
N ASP A 46 -8.78 6.80 6.07
CA ASP A 46 -8.60 8.11 6.71
C ASP A 46 -8.56 9.24 5.69
N PHE A 47 -7.78 9.06 4.62
CA PHE A 47 -7.61 10.06 3.56
C PHE A 47 -8.94 10.38 2.86
N ASN A 48 -9.69 9.36 2.45
CA ASN A 48 -10.97 9.55 1.76
C ASN A 48 -11.97 10.28 2.64
N LYS A 49 -12.05 9.94 3.92
CA LYS A 49 -12.91 10.63 4.87
C LYS A 49 -12.59 12.13 4.95
N ALA A 50 -11.32 12.49 5.04
CA ALA A 50 -10.87 13.88 5.11
C ALA A 50 -11.12 14.61 3.78
N PHE A 51 -10.74 14.00 2.65
CA PHE A 51 -10.97 14.59 1.33
C PHE A 51 -12.45 14.84 1.05
N ILE A 52 -13.33 13.86 1.31
CA ILE A 52 -14.78 14.00 1.09
C ILE A 52 -15.32 15.20 1.87
N ALA A 53 -14.94 15.34 3.14
CA ALA A 53 -15.38 16.47 3.97
C ALA A 53 -14.85 17.82 3.46
N ALA A 54 -13.56 17.88 3.08
CA ALA A 54 -12.93 19.08 2.54
C ALA A 54 -13.57 19.49 1.20
N TYR A 55 -13.73 18.54 0.29
CA TYR A 55 -14.32 18.77 -1.04
C TYR A 55 -15.77 19.24 -0.95
N GLN A 56 -16.59 18.62 -0.09
CA GLN A 56 -17.96 19.05 0.13
C GLN A 56 -18.04 20.46 0.73
N LYS A 57 -17.16 20.79 1.66
CA LYS A 57 -17.08 22.13 2.27
C LYS A 57 -16.71 23.19 1.23
N GLU A 58 -15.79 22.88 0.33
CA GLU A 58 -15.28 23.82 -0.68
C GLU A 58 -16.27 24.00 -1.85
N THR A 59 -16.88 22.91 -2.33
CA THR A 59 -17.64 22.90 -3.57
C THR A 59 -19.16 22.75 -3.41
N GLY A 60 -19.62 22.37 -2.23
CA GLY A 60 -21.01 22.00 -1.97
C GLY A 60 -21.44 20.64 -2.56
N LYS A 61 -20.53 19.93 -3.25
CA LYS A 61 -20.80 18.65 -3.92
C LYS A 61 -20.41 17.47 -3.06
N SER A 62 -21.20 16.42 -3.10
CA SER A 62 -20.89 15.14 -2.48
C SER A 62 -20.07 14.25 -3.44
N VAL A 63 -19.09 13.53 -2.91
CA VAL A 63 -18.28 12.58 -3.67
C VAL A 63 -18.23 11.23 -2.98
N GLU A 64 -18.36 10.16 -3.77
CA GLU A 64 -18.11 8.79 -3.34
C GLU A 64 -16.74 8.34 -3.87
N ILE A 65 -15.91 7.77 -3.00
CA ILE A 65 -14.61 7.21 -3.41
C ILE A 65 -14.64 5.69 -3.23
N LYS A 66 -14.70 4.98 -4.35
CA LYS A 66 -14.56 3.51 -4.39
C LYS A 66 -13.09 3.13 -4.42
N GLN A 67 -12.74 2.02 -3.76
CA GLN A 67 -11.37 1.54 -3.64
C GLN A 67 -11.22 0.13 -4.21
N SER A 68 -10.13 -0.10 -4.94
CA SER A 68 -9.65 -1.43 -5.28
C SER A 68 -8.22 -1.58 -4.77
N HIS A 69 -7.95 -2.63 -4.00
CA HIS A 69 -6.63 -2.89 -3.44
C HIS A 69 -6.13 -4.29 -3.82
N GLY A 70 -4.85 -4.39 -4.15
CA GLY A 70 -4.22 -5.65 -4.52
C GLY A 70 -2.72 -5.47 -4.80
N GLY A 71 -2.06 -6.50 -5.32
CA GLY A 71 -0.68 -6.38 -5.77
C GLY A 71 -0.58 -5.32 -6.88
N SER A 72 0.36 -4.37 -6.77
CA SER A 72 0.46 -3.19 -7.64
C SER A 72 0.51 -3.54 -9.13
N GLY A 73 1.35 -4.52 -9.52
CA GLY A 73 1.41 -4.96 -10.90
C GLY A 73 0.12 -5.65 -11.39
N SER A 74 -0.61 -6.34 -10.49
CA SER A 74 -1.93 -6.91 -10.82
C SER A 74 -2.97 -5.82 -10.99
N GLN A 75 -2.94 -4.78 -10.16
CA GLN A 75 -3.83 -3.62 -10.28
C GLN A 75 -3.58 -2.86 -11.58
N ALA A 76 -2.31 -2.63 -11.95
CA ALA A 76 -1.97 -2.01 -13.23
C ALA A 76 -2.53 -2.82 -14.41
N ARG A 77 -2.38 -4.14 -14.41
CA ARG A 77 -2.96 -5.01 -15.44
C ARG A 77 -4.48 -4.90 -15.50
N SER A 78 -5.17 -4.89 -14.35
CA SER A 78 -6.63 -4.74 -14.33
C SER A 78 -7.08 -3.43 -15.00
N VAL A 79 -6.35 -2.33 -14.79
CA VAL A 79 -6.64 -1.03 -15.45
C VAL A 79 -6.38 -1.12 -16.96
N ILE A 80 -5.27 -1.73 -17.38
CA ILE A 80 -4.93 -1.98 -18.79
C ILE A 80 -6.01 -2.83 -19.47
N ASP A 81 -6.53 -3.84 -18.77
CA ASP A 81 -7.55 -4.76 -19.24
C ASP A 81 -8.98 -4.18 -19.20
N GLY A 82 -9.14 -2.92 -18.79
CA GLY A 82 -10.39 -2.18 -18.92
C GLY A 82 -11.10 -1.78 -17.63
N LEU A 83 -10.52 -2.02 -16.44
CA LEU A 83 -11.07 -1.49 -15.20
C LEU A 83 -11.09 0.04 -15.26
N GLN A 84 -12.26 0.64 -15.13
CA GLN A 84 -12.50 2.08 -15.29
C GLN A 84 -12.06 2.86 -14.04
N ALA A 85 -10.77 2.82 -13.75
CA ALA A 85 -10.16 3.57 -12.66
C ALA A 85 -10.05 5.06 -13.02
N ASP A 86 -10.55 5.94 -12.17
CA ASP A 86 -10.33 7.39 -12.31
C ASP A 86 -8.91 7.77 -11.89
N ILE A 87 -8.40 7.07 -10.88
CA ILE A 87 -7.13 7.34 -10.21
C ILE A 87 -6.40 6.02 -10.01
N VAL A 88 -5.10 6.06 -10.17
CA VAL A 88 -4.18 4.99 -9.78
C VAL A 88 -3.19 5.51 -8.74
N THR A 89 -3.01 4.75 -7.66
CA THR A 89 -2.10 5.06 -6.56
C THR A 89 -1.30 3.78 -6.27
N LEU A 90 -0.25 3.57 -7.08
CA LEU A 90 0.44 2.29 -7.16
C LEU A 90 1.77 2.30 -6.40
N ALA A 91 2.36 1.12 -6.19
CA ALA A 91 3.55 0.99 -5.37
C ALA A 91 4.82 1.57 -6.02
N LEU A 92 4.85 1.69 -7.34
CA LEU A 92 6.05 2.09 -8.09
C LEU A 92 5.70 2.67 -9.48
N ALA A 93 6.57 3.54 -9.97
CA ALA A 93 6.33 4.30 -11.19
C ALA A 93 6.15 3.42 -12.43
N TYR A 94 6.91 2.34 -12.56
CA TYR A 94 6.79 1.43 -13.72
C TYR A 94 5.38 0.88 -13.92
N ASP A 95 4.63 0.62 -12.85
CA ASP A 95 3.27 0.10 -12.96
C ASP A 95 2.32 1.16 -13.55
N ILE A 96 2.53 2.46 -13.26
CA ILE A 96 1.82 3.56 -13.91
C ILE A 96 2.32 3.78 -15.34
N ASP A 97 3.64 3.68 -15.58
CA ASP A 97 4.21 3.76 -16.93
C ASP A 97 3.63 2.69 -17.85
N ALA A 98 3.39 1.48 -17.34
CA ALA A 98 2.75 0.41 -18.12
C ALA A 98 1.32 0.80 -18.57
N ILE A 99 0.56 1.51 -17.73
CA ILE A 99 -0.76 2.05 -18.07
C ILE A 99 -0.61 3.19 -19.09
N ALA A 100 0.37 4.09 -18.90
CA ALA A 100 0.66 5.20 -19.82
C ALA A 100 1.07 4.70 -21.21
N ASN A 101 1.89 3.66 -21.28
CA ASN A 101 2.31 3.02 -22.54
C ASN A 101 1.16 2.39 -23.32
N LYS A 102 -0.01 2.17 -22.69
CA LYS A 102 -1.26 1.79 -23.37
C LYS A 102 -2.09 2.99 -23.79
N GLY A 103 -1.58 4.22 -23.61
CA GLY A 103 -2.26 5.45 -23.99
C GLY A 103 -3.43 5.80 -23.10
N LEU A 104 -3.54 5.24 -21.89
CA LEU A 104 -4.63 5.52 -20.95
C LEU A 104 -4.40 6.81 -20.15
N LEU A 105 -3.15 7.22 -19.97
CA LEU A 105 -2.74 8.51 -19.42
C LEU A 105 -1.46 8.98 -20.14
N ALA A 106 -1.12 10.27 -19.98
CA ALA A 106 0.04 10.84 -20.65
C ALA A 106 1.35 10.34 -20.03
N THR A 107 2.41 10.20 -20.84
CA THR A 107 3.72 9.66 -20.42
C THR A 107 4.50 10.59 -19.50
N ASP A 108 4.14 11.87 -19.43
CA ASP A 108 4.74 12.86 -18.54
C ASP A 108 3.99 13.02 -17.20
N TRP A 109 3.15 12.05 -16.84
CA TRP A 109 2.29 12.05 -15.65
C TRP A 109 3.04 12.38 -14.35
N GLN A 110 4.30 11.95 -14.21
CA GLN A 110 5.12 12.23 -13.02
C GLN A 110 5.38 13.73 -12.80
N LYS A 111 5.33 14.55 -13.86
CA LYS A 111 5.56 15.99 -13.78
C LYS A 111 4.33 16.80 -13.34
N ARG A 112 3.17 16.15 -13.23
CA ARG A 112 1.91 16.83 -12.94
C ARG A 112 1.73 17.23 -11.48
N LEU A 113 2.44 16.55 -10.57
CA LEU A 113 2.38 16.81 -9.14
C LEU A 113 3.79 16.88 -8.54
N PRO A 114 3.96 17.53 -7.38
CA PRO A 114 5.25 17.63 -6.70
C PRO A 114 5.86 16.24 -6.40
N GLN A 115 7.18 16.23 -6.17
CA GLN A 115 7.93 15.01 -5.79
C GLN A 115 7.76 13.85 -6.79
N ASN A 116 7.76 14.13 -8.10
CA ASN A 116 7.50 13.14 -9.15
C ASN A 116 6.18 12.40 -8.95
N SER A 117 5.15 13.12 -8.48
CA SER A 117 3.83 12.59 -8.15
C SER A 117 3.83 11.54 -7.03
N SER A 118 4.81 11.58 -6.12
CA SER A 118 4.93 10.70 -4.95
C SER A 118 4.69 11.50 -3.66
N PRO A 119 3.46 11.54 -3.13
CA PRO A 119 3.10 12.42 -2.03
C PRO A 119 3.62 11.98 -0.66
N TYR A 120 4.07 10.76 -0.53
CA TYR A 120 4.68 10.18 0.67
C TYR A 120 5.74 9.16 0.27
N THR A 121 6.58 8.77 1.22
CA THR A 121 7.59 7.73 1.02
C THR A 121 7.48 6.64 2.07
N SER A 122 8.18 5.55 1.88
CA SER A 122 8.31 4.44 2.81
C SER A 122 9.66 3.75 2.58
N THR A 123 9.88 2.65 3.27
CA THR A 123 11.04 1.79 3.06
C THR A 123 10.71 0.34 3.42
N ILE A 124 11.68 -0.55 3.26
CA ILE A 124 11.56 -1.96 3.63
C ILE A 124 12.30 -2.19 4.94
N VAL A 125 11.61 -2.86 5.86
CA VAL A 125 12.11 -3.31 7.16
C VAL A 125 11.82 -4.79 7.33
N PHE A 126 12.32 -5.38 8.40
CA PHE A 126 12.04 -6.77 8.77
C PHE A 126 11.08 -6.81 9.95
N LEU A 127 10.02 -7.60 9.83
CA LEU A 127 9.19 -7.97 10.97
C LEU A 127 9.59 -9.37 11.41
N VAL A 128 9.96 -9.52 12.68
CA VAL A 128 10.39 -10.80 13.27
C VAL A 128 9.51 -11.17 14.44
N ARG A 129 9.55 -12.44 14.84
CA ARG A 129 8.89 -12.92 16.06
C ARG A 129 9.47 -12.26 17.30
N LYS A 130 8.68 -12.09 18.36
CA LYS A 130 9.13 -11.51 19.63
C LYS A 130 10.35 -12.23 20.19
N GLY A 131 11.33 -11.45 20.66
CA GLY A 131 12.61 -11.95 21.14
C GLY A 131 13.56 -12.38 20.03
N ASN A 132 13.20 -12.19 18.77
CA ASN A 132 14.03 -12.46 17.59
C ASN A 132 14.80 -13.80 17.66
N PRO A 133 14.10 -14.96 17.69
CA PRO A 133 14.73 -16.26 17.98
C PRO A 133 15.83 -16.66 16.98
N LYS A 134 15.77 -16.12 15.75
CA LYS A 134 16.77 -16.35 14.70
C LYS A 134 17.91 -15.32 14.70
N THR A 135 17.87 -14.36 15.63
CA THR A 135 18.89 -13.32 15.76
C THR A 135 19.12 -12.55 14.45
N ILE A 136 18.01 -12.23 13.76
CA ILE A 136 18.03 -11.46 12.51
C ILE A 136 18.37 -10.00 12.83
N LYS A 137 19.46 -9.49 12.26
CA LYS A 137 19.92 -8.10 12.47
C LYS A 137 20.05 -7.34 11.17
N ASP A 138 20.39 -8.04 10.09
CA ASP A 138 20.61 -7.44 8.77
C ASP A 138 20.33 -8.45 7.65
N TRP A 139 20.46 -8.03 6.41
CA TRP A 139 20.25 -8.83 5.20
C TRP A 139 21.05 -10.13 5.16
N ASP A 140 22.28 -10.13 5.73
CA ASP A 140 23.12 -11.34 5.80
C ASP A 140 22.51 -12.47 6.61
N ASP A 141 21.66 -12.15 7.55
CA ASP A 141 21.03 -13.16 8.39
C ASP A 141 19.94 -13.93 7.63
N LEU A 142 19.45 -13.35 6.53
CA LEU A 142 18.39 -13.95 5.72
C LEU A 142 18.86 -15.13 4.86
N VAL A 143 20.19 -15.26 4.62
CA VAL A 143 20.76 -16.37 3.87
C VAL A 143 21.21 -17.53 4.76
N LYS A 144 21.07 -17.40 6.08
CA LYS A 144 21.45 -18.46 7.03
C LYS A 144 20.57 -19.69 6.91
N SER A 145 21.15 -20.85 7.04
CA SER A 145 20.41 -22.12 7.07
C SER A 145 19.40 -22.13 8.22
N GLY A 146 18.19 -22.60 7.94
CA GLY A 146 17.10 -22.67 8.91
C GLY A 146 16.42 -21.34 9.22
N VAL A 147 16.68 -20.28 8.46
CA VAL A 147 15.88 -19.03 8.44
C VAL A 147 14.86 -19.15 7.33
N SER A 148 13.59 -18.90 7.67
CA SER A 148 12.47 -18.90 6.70
C SER A 148 12.02 -17.46 6.48
N VAL A 149 12.13 -16.98 5.23
CA VAL A 149 11.84 -15.61 4.80
C VAL A 149 10.47 -15.55 4.12
N ILE A 150 9.64 -14.61 4.51
CA ILE A 150 8.36 -14.34 3.86
C ILE A 150 8.46 -13.04 3.06
N THR A 151 8.10 -13.11 1.79
CA THR A 151 8.03 -11.99 0.87
C THR A 151 7.03 -12.31 -0.24
N PRO A 152 6.31 -11.33 -0.81
CA PRO A 152 5.40 -11.60 -1.91
C PRO A 152 6.13 -11.81 -3.24
N ASN A 153 5.37 -12.16 -4.29
CA ASN A 153 5.90 -12.45 -5.62
C ASN A 153 6.18 -11.16 -6.41
N PRO A 154 7.42 -10.91 -6.88
CA PRO A 154 7.77 -9.73 -7.68
C PRO A 154 7.03 -9.63 -9.04
N LYS A 155 6.49 -10.73 -9.55
CA LYS A 155 5.68 -10.72 -10.79
C LYS A 155 4.30 -10.09 -10.61
N THR A 156 3.80 -10.00 -9.38
CA THR A 156 2.45 -9.48 -9.07
C THR A 156 2.46 -8.31 -8.10
N SER A 157 3.41 -8.26 -7.17
CA SER A 157 3.50 -7.31 -6.07
C SER A 157 4.59 -6.26 -6.30
N GLY A 158 4.20 -4.99 -6.25
CA GLY A 158 5.19 -3.90 -6.23
C GLY A 158 6.03 -3.89 -4.96
N GLY A 159 5.43 -4.27 -3.80
CA GLY A 159 6.18 -4.43 -2.55
C GLY A 159 7.30 -5.47 -2.65
N ALA A 160 7.03 -6.58 -3.33
CA ALA A 160 8.04 -7.60 -3.57
C ALA A 160 9.22 -7.09 -4.41
N ARG A 161 8.94 -6.22 -5.40
CA ARG A 161 10.02 -5.59 -6.19
C ARG A 161 10.87 -4.67 -5.32
N TRP A 162 10.27 -3.90 -4.42
CA TRP A 162 10.99 -3.10 -3.45
C TRP A 162 11.82 -3.97 -2.49
N ASN A 163 11.27 -5.08 -1.98
CA ASN A 163 11.99 -6.03 -1.12
C ASN A 163 13.23 -6.60 -1.83
N TYR A 164 13.04 -7.07 -3.06
CA TYR A 164 14.11 -7.60 -3.89
C TYR A 164 15.21 -6.57 -4.16
N LEU A 165 14.83 -5.34 -4.58
CA LEU A 165 15.79 -4.29 -4.89
C LEU A 165 16.50 -3.77 -3.64
N ALA A 166 15.85 -3.76 -2.47
CA ALA A 166 16.51 -3.42 -1.21
C ALA A 166 17.62 -4.43 -0.87
N ALA A 167 17.32 -5.73 -0.99
CA ALA A 167 18.31 -6.79 -0.81
C ALA A 167 19.46 -6.71 -1.82
N TRP A 168 19.12 -6.41 -3.08
CA TRP A 168 20.09 -6.27 -4.16
C TRP A 168 21.04 -5.09 -3.91
N GLY A 169 20.52 -3.91 -3.58
CA GLY A 169 21.33 -2.71 -3.30
C GLY A 169 22.25 -2.90 -2.10
N TYR A 170 21.76 -3.57 -1.04
CA TYR A 170 22.63 -3.98 0.06
C TYR A 170 23.79 -4.86 -0.42
N ALA A 171 23.49 -5.88 -1.22
CA ALA A 171 24.49 -6.81 -1.73
C ALA A 171 25.49 -6.13 -2.68
N GLU A 172 25.05 -5.18 -3.52
CA GLU A 172 25.96 -4.38 -4.36
C GLU A 172 26.95 -3.59 -3.52
N LYS A 173 26.43 -2.89 -2.51
CA LYS A 173 27.29 -2.12 -1.58
C LYS A 173 28.31 -3.00 -0.87
N LYS A 174 27.92 -4.23 -0.51
CA LYS A 174 28.75 -5.14 0.26
C LYS A 174 29.77 -5.92 -0.58
N PHE A 175 29.35 -6.43 -1.74
CA PHE A 175 30.15 -7.40 -2.50
C PHE A 175 30.81 -6.81 -3.75
N GLY A 176 30.22 -5.79 -4.36
CA GLY A 176 30.74 -5.12 -5.57
C GLY A 176 30.92 -6.03 -6.80
N SER A 177 30.40 -7.24 -6.78
CA SER A 177 30.52 -8.23 -7.87
C SER A 177 29.13 -8.76 -8.24
N ALA A 178 28.76 -8.64 -9.52
CA ALA A 178 27.45 -9.04 -10.03
C ALA A 178 27.10 -10.50 -9.69
N ASP A 179 28.05 -11.42 -9.82
CA ASP A 179 27.82 -12.84 -9.52
C ASP A 179 27.59 -13.08 -8.02
N LYS A 180 28.32 -12.38 -7.16
CA LYS A 180 28.14 -12.48 -5.70
C LYS A 180 26.80 -11.85 -5.28
N VAL A 181 26.42 -10.73 -5.87
CA VAL A 181 25.13 -10.08 -5.63
C VAL A 181 23.98 -10.99 -6.04
N LYS A 182 24.02 -11.52 -7.27
CA LYS A 182 23.02 -12.46 -7.79
C LYS A 182 22.91 -13.70 -6.90
N LYS A 183 24.06 -14.28 -6.52
CA LYS A 183 24.08 -15.43 -5.61
C LYS A 183 23.43 -15.10 -4.26
N PHE A 184 23.78 -13.97 -3.66
CA PHE A 184 23.26 -13.56 -2.36
C PHE A 184 21.74 -13.40 -2.37
N VAL A 185 21.20 -12.69 -3.37
CA VAL A 185 19.73 -12.52 -3.49
C VAL A 185 19.08 -13.88 -3.79
N GLY A 186 19.69 -14.71 -4.63
CA GLY A 186 19.21 -16.08 -4.87
C GLY A 186 19.18 -16.92 -3.59
N ASP A 187 20.20 -16.80 -2.72
CA ASP A 187 20.23 -17.50 -1.43
C ASP A 187 19.12 -17.02 -0.47
N ILE A 188 18.75 -15.74 -0.48
CA ILE A 188 17.55 -15.26 0.25
C ILE A 188 16.29 -15.97 -0.28
N TYR A 189 16.10 -16.01 -1.61
CA TYR A 189 14.90 -16.62 -2.21
C TYR A 189 14.84 -18.15 -2.05
N LYS A 190 15.96 -18.85 -1.85
CA LYS A 190 15.95 -20.27 -1.44
C LYS A 190 15.33 -20.49 -0.06
N ASN A 191 15.37 -19.47 0.79
CA ASN A 191 14.79 -19.49 2.11
C ASN A 191 13.31 -19.02 2.13
N VAL A 192 12.72 -18.74 0.96
CA VAL A 192 11.32 -18.32 0.81
C VAL A 192 10.44 -19.52 0.51
N PRO A 193 9.62 -19.99 1.48
CA PRO A 193 8.78 -21.17 1.28
C PRO A 193 7.51 -20.91 0.47
N VAL A 194 7.07 -19.65 0.36
CA VAL A 194 5.84 -19.25 -0.34
C VAL A 194 5.96 -17.83 -0.85
N LEU A 195 5.46 -17.58 -2.06
CA LEU A 195 5.33 -16.27 -2.66
C LEU A 195 3.84 -15.90 -2.78
N ASP A 196 3.36 -15.10 -1.83
CA ASP A 196 2.00 -14.54 -1.88
C ASP A 196 1.85 -13.53 -3.02
N THR A 197 0.62 -13.33 -3.49
CA THR A 197 0.34 -12.43 -4.63
C THR A 197 0.54 -10.94 -4.33
N GLY A 198 0.53 -10.54 -3.06
CA GLY A 198 0.68 -9.15 -2.60
C GLY A 198 1.21 -9.04 -1.18
N ALA A 199 1.59 -7.83 -0.78
CA ALA A 199 2.19 -7.56 0.52
C ALA A 199 1.26 -7.96 1.68
N ARG A 200 -0.03 -7.66 1.62
CA ARG A 200 -1.00 -8.04 2.65
C ARG A 200 -1.11 -9.57 2.79
N GLY A 201 -1.04 -10.32 1.67
CA GLY A 201 -1.00 -11.79 1.70
C GLY A 201 0.18 -12.31 2.52
N SER A 202 1.37 -11.75 2.29
CA SER A 202 2.58 -12.10 3.05
C SER A 202 2.49 -11.71 4.53
N THR A 203 1.87 -10.57 4.85
CA THR A 203 1.59 -10.19 6.25
C THR A 203 0.67 -11.22 6.90
N VAL A 204 -0.42 -11.63 6.26
CA VAL A 204 -1.34 -12.68 6.77
C VAL A 204 -0.60 -14.01 6.94
N THR A 205 0.19 -14.44 5.94
CA THR A 205 0.99 -15.66 6.02
C THR A 205 1.93 -15.65 7.21
N PHE A 206 2.63 -14.55 7.43
CA PHE A 206 3.55 -14.40 8.56
C PHE A 206 2.80 -14.25 9.88
N VAL A 207 1.91 -13.26 10.02
CA VAL A 207 1.32 -12.86 11.30
C VAL A 207 0.24 -13.84 11.77
N GLU A 208 -0.71 -14.19 10.90
CA GLU A 208 -1.88 -14.98 11.28
C GLU A 208 -1.65 -16.49 11.14
N ARG A 209 -1.02 -16.92 10.04
CA ARG A 209 -0.75 -18.33 9.78
C ARG A 209 0.49 -18.85 10.49
N GLY A 210 1.31 -17.96 11.04
CA GLY A 210 2.51 -18.34 11.81
C GLY A 210 3.66 -18.88 10.96
N VAL A 211 3.66 -18.70 9.64
CA VAL A 211 4.69 -19.19 8.73
C VAL A 211 5.86 -18.21 8.67
N GLY A 212 7.09 -18.74 8.67
CA GLY A 212 8.32 -17.98 8.54
C GLY A 212 8.87 -17.38 9.84
N ASP A 213 10.14 -17.03 9.79
CA ASP A 213 10.90 -16.42 10.88
C ASP A 213 11.00 -14.91 10.75
N VAL A 214 11.02 -14.41 9.49
CA VAL A 214 11.14 -12.99 9.14
C VAL A 214 10.26 -12.66 7.94
N LEU A 215 9.55 -11.54 8.02
CA LEU A 215 8.81 -10.95 6.90
C LEU A 215 9.56 -9.71 6.40
N LEU A 216 9.87 -9.68 5.11
CA LEU A 216 10.27 -8.45 4.43
C LEU A 216 9.01 -7.59 4.22
N ALA A 217 8.91 -6.51 4.96
CA ALA A 217 7.69 -5.72 5.04
C ALA A 217 7.91 -4.27 4.63
N TRP A 218 6.88 -3.65 4.08
CA TRP A 218 6.77 -2.20 4.11
C TRP A 218 6.81 -1.71 5.56
N GLU A 219 7.46 -0.58 5.79
CA GLU A 219 7.59 0.01 7.12
C GLU A 219 6.21 0.22 7.79
N ASN A 220 5.22 0.75 7.05
CA ASN A 220 3.87 0.93 7.55
C ASN A 220 3.17 -0.39 7.91
N GLU A 221 3.32 -1.45 7.11
CA GLU A 221 2.75 -2.78 7.40
C GLU A 221 3.34 -3.38 8.69
N ALA A 222 4.64 -3.19 8.89
CA ALA A 222 5.31 -3.65 10.13
C ALA A 222 4.77 -2.92 11.37
N PHE A 223 4.58 -1.60 11.28
CA PHE A 223 3.97 -0.82 12.39
C PHE A 223 2.51 -1.20 12.62
N LEU A 224 1.72 -1.41 11.55
CA LEU A 224 0.34 -1.87 11.67
C LEU A 224 0.26 -3.24 12.34
N ALA A 225 1.14 -4.17 11.97
CA ALA A 225 1.21 -5.49 12.61
C ALA A 225 1.47 -5.37 14.12
N LEU A 226 2.38 -4.49 14.55
CA LEU A 226 2.62 -4.24 15.98
C LEU A 226 1.40 -3.61 16.67
N LYS A 227 0.67 -2.73 15.98
CA LYS A 227 -0.53 -2.07 16.51
C LYS A 227 -1.70 -3.03 16.68
N GLU A 228 -1.94 -3.89 15.67
CA GLU A 228 -3.11 -4.76 15.60
C GLU A 228 -2.92 -6.06 16.37
N PHE A 229 -1.73 -6.65 16.32
CA PHE A 229 -1.48 -7.98 16.88
C PHE A 229 -0.68 -7.96 18.19
N GLY A 230 -0.11 -6.81 18.54
CA GLY A 230 0.59 -6.60 19.81
C GLY A 230 2.11 -6.59 19.68
N LYS A 231 2.74 -5.69 20.45
CA LYS A 231 4.20 -5.57 20.59
C LYS A 231 4.85 -6.73 21.36
N ASP A 232 4.04 -7.56 21.96
CA ASP A 232 4.44 -8.79 22.66
C ASP A 232 4.60 -9.98 21.71
N LYS A 233 4.15 -9.89 20.45
CA LYS A 233 4.23 -10.95 19.45
C LYS A 233 5.31 -10.75 18.39
N PHE A 234 5.63 -9.51 18.07
CA PHE A 234 6.53 -9.16 16.98
C PHE A 234 7.47 -8.01 17.35
N GLU A 235 8.56 -7.92 16.60
CA GLU A 235 9.55 -6.82 16.67
C GLU A 235 9.90 -6.36 15.25
N ILE A 236 10.20 -5.07 15.11
CA ILE A 236 10.74 -4.52 13.85
C ILE A 236 12.26 -4.51 13.97
N VAL A 237 12.92 -5.11 13.00
CA VAL A 237 14.37 -5.00 12.80
C VAL A 237 14.61 -4.10 11.59
N VAL A 238 15.41 -3.07 11.80
CA VAL A 238 15.77 -2.11 10.75
C VAL A 238 17.11 -2.54 10.18
N PRO A 239 17.18 -2.85 8.87
CA PRO A 239 18.45 -3.22 8.26
C PRO A 239 19.42 -2.04 8.19
N SER A 240 20.71 -2.30 8.03
CA SER A 240 21.75 -1.28 7.94
C SER A 240 21.54 -0.34 6.76
N VAL A 241 21.01 -0.86 5.65
CA VAL A 241 20.68 -0.11 4.43
C VAL A 241 19.38 -0.66 3.84
N SER A 242 18.56 0.23 3.26
CA SER A 242 17.33 -0.13 2.55
C SER A 242 17.09 0.80 1.37
N ILE A 243 15.98 0.62 0.65
CA ILE A 243 15.62 1.45 -0.50
C ILE A 243 14.58 2.49 -0.11
N LEU A 244 14.72 3.73 -0.61
CA LEU A 244 13.68 4.74 -0.53
C LEU A 244 12.55 4.35 -1.49
N ALA A 245 11.43 3.95 -0.93
CA ALA A 245 10.25 3.66 -1.72
C ALA A 245 9.41 4.93 -1.91
N GLU A 246 9.15 5.29 -3.15
CA GLU A 246 8.42 6.49 -3.59
C GLU A 246 7.15 6.08 -4.35
N PRO A 247 6.05 5.71 -3.65
CA PRO A 247 4.80 5.29 -4.29
C PRO A 247 4.12 6.46 -4.99
N PRO A 248 3.90 6.38 -6.31
CA PRO A 248 3.33 7.47 -7.07
C PRO A 248 1.82 7.38 -7.24
N VAL A 249 1.24 8.53 -7.62
CA VAL A 249 -0.18 8.68 -7.89
C VAL A 249 -0.41 9.35 -9.25
N ALA A 250 -1.48 8.96 -9.97
CA ALA A 250 -1.82 9.57 -11.24
C ALA A 250 -3.31 9.50 -11.54
N VAL A 251 -3.80 10.45 -12.34
CA VAL A 251 -5.13 10.42 -12.96
C VAL A 251 -5.07 9.57 -14.22
N VAL A 252 -6.07 8.73 -14.45
CA VAL A 252 -6.21 7.95 -15.69
C VAL A 252 -6.99 8.77 -16.71
N ASP A 253 -6.29 9.53 -17.56
CA ASP A 253 -6.84 10.56 -18.44
C ASP A 253 -8.05 10.11 -19.25
N LYS A 254 -7.94 8.96 -19.94
CA LYS A 254 -9.01 8.44 -20.79
C LYS A 254 -10.31 8.14 -20.02
N VAL A 255 -10.18 7.71 -18.77
CA VAL A 255 -11.34 7.37 -17.94
C VAL A 255 -11.99 8.62 -17.41
N VAL A 256 -11.22 9.55 -16.83
CA VAL A 256 -11.80 10.77 -16.24
C VAL A 256 -12.43 11.69 -17.30
N ASP A 257 -11.86 11.74 -18.52
CA ASP A 257 -12.42 12.50 -19.61
C ASP A 257 -13.75 11.90 -20.09
N LYS A 258 -13.79 10.57 -20.25
CA LYS A 258 -15.03 9.85 -20.63
C LYS A 258 -16.12 9.99 -19.57
N LYS A 259 -15.77 9.96 -18.28
CA LYS A 259 -16.70 10.03 -17.15
C LYS A 259 -17.07 11.46 -16.75
N GLY A 260 -16.31 12.48 -17.21
CA GLY A 260 -16.44 13.86 -16.75
C GLY A 260 -15.99 14.07 -15.30
N THR A 261 -15.11 13.22 -14.78
CA THR A 261 -14.64 13.22 -13.38
C THR A 261 -13.28 13.89 -13.17
N ARG A 262 -12.67 14.47 -14.23
CA ARG A 262 -11.31 15.03 -14.19
C ARG A 262 -11.10 16.02 -13.06
N ALA A 263 -11.98 17.00 -12.92
CA ALA A 263 -11.82 18.07 -11.93
C ALA A 263 -11.74 17.52 -10.49
N VAL A 264 -12.60 16.56 -10.14
CA VAL A 264 -12.60 15.96 -8.81
C VAL A 264 -11.43 14.98 -8.61
N ALA A 265 -11.03 14.25 -9.66
CA ALA A 265 -9.86 13.36 -9.60
C ALA A 265 -8.55 14.15 -9.39
N GLU A 266 -8.40 15.28 -10.09
CA GLU A 266 -7.25 16.16 -9.88
C GLU A 266 -7.28 16.83 -8.49
N ALA A 267 -8.44 17.27 -8.00
CA ALA A 267 -8.59 17.80 -6.65
C ALA A 267 -8.21 16.75 -5.59
N TYR A 268 -8.63 15.49 -5.79
CA TYR A 268 -8.27 14.36 -4.92
C TYR A 268 -6.75 14.15 -4.84
N LEU A 269 -6.05 14.17 -5.96
CA LEU A 269 -4.59 14.00 -5.95
C LEU A 269 -3.85 15.24 -5.42
N LYS A 270 -4.33 16.45 -5.69
CA LYS A 270 -3.76 17.68 -5.13
C LYS A 270 -3.91 17.76 -3.61
N TYR A 271 -4.99 17.19 -3.06
CA TYR A 271 -5.23 17.17 -1.63
C TYR A 271 -4.13 16.44 -0.85
N TRP A 272 -3.44 15.46 -1.46
CA TRP A 272 -2.28 14.79 -0.87
C TRP A 272 -1.17 15.73 -0.41
N TYR A 273 -1.06 16.90 -1.03
CA TYR A 273 -0.01 17.89 -0.72
C TYR A 273 -0.47 18.96 0.28
N THR A 274 -1.63 18.78 0.91
CA THR A 274 -2.07 19.59 2.05
C THR A 274 -1.43 19.08 3.34
N LYS A 275 -1.25 19.98 4.33
CA LYS A 275 -0.73 19.59 5.66
C LYS A 275 -1.60 18.53 6.32
N GLU A 276 -2.92 18.60 6.15
CA GLU A 276 -3.87 17.61 6.69
C GLU A 276 -3.62 16.22 6.10
N ALA A 277 -3.50 16.10 4.79
CA ALA A 277 -3.23 14.82 4.14
C ALA A 277 -1.84 14.28 4.48
N GLN A 278 -0.83 15.13 4.58
CA GLN A 278 0.51 14.76 5.03
C GLN A 278 0.52 14.26 6.48
N ASP A 279 -0.29 14.86 7.35
CA ASP A 279 -0.48 14.38 8.73
C ASP A 279 -1.19 13.03 8.77
N ILE A 280 -2.16 12.80 7.88
CA ILE A 280 -2.81 11.49 7.71
C ILE A 280 -1.78 10.44 7.28
N ALA A 281 -0.89 10.77 6.33
CA ALA A 281 0.20 9.87 5.93
C ALA A 281 1.08 9.49 7.14
N GLY A 282 1.52 10.47 7.93
CA GLY A 282 2.34 10.24 9.14
C GLY A 282 1.65 9.35 10.17
N ARG A 283 0.36 9.59 10.46
CA ARG A 283 -0.43 8.76 11.39
C ARG A 283 -0.62 7.32 10.93
N ASN A 284 -0.58 7.10 9.62
CA ASN A 284 -0.66 5.78 8.99
C ASN A 284 0.71 5.19 8.67
N TYR A 285 1.76 5.70 9.33
CA TYR A 285 3.14 5.20 9.23
C TYR A 285 3.77 5.30 7.84
N TYR A 286 3.33 6.25 7.02
CA TYR A 286 4.03 6.68 5.82
C TYR A 286 4.83 7.94 6.12
N ARG A 287 6.02 8.06 5.52
CA ARG A 287 6.92 9.20 5.73
C ARG A 287 6.41 10.40 4.92
N PRO A 288 5.95 11.47 5.58
CA PRO A 288 5.47 12.66 4.90
C PRO A 288 6.57 13.35 4.09
N THR A 289 6.20 13.98 2.97
CA THR A 289 7.12 14.79 2.15
C THR A 289 7.08 16.28 2.50
N ASP A 290 6.05 16.76 3.19
CA ASP A 290 6.01 18.09 3.78
C ASP A 290 7.03 18.20 4.92
N PRO A 291 8.01 19.15 4.88
CA PRO A 291 9.09 19.22 5.87
C PRO A 291 8.64 19.48 7.31
N GLU A 292 7.55 20.24 7.52
CA GLU A 292 7.04 20.52 8.86
C GLU A 292 6.38 19.27 9.44
N ILE A 293 5.57 18.60 8.63
CA ILE A 293 4.90 17.37 9.05
C ILE A 293 5.90 16.23 9.21
N ALA A 294 6.88 16.10 8.31
CA ALA A 294 7.96 15.13 8.45
C ALA A 294 8.71 15.29 9.77
N LYS A 295 8.96 16.52 10.21
CA LYS A 295 9.60 16.83 11.49
C LYS A 295 8.78 16.36 12.70
N LYS A 296 7.44 16.49 12.62
CA LYS A 296 6.51 16.01 13.66
C LYS A 296 6.62 14.49 13.87
N TYR A 297 6.87 13.75 12.80
CA TYR A 297 6.92 12.28 12.83
C TYR A 297 8.35 11.71 12.83
N ALA A 298 9.39 12.56 12.88
CA ALA A 298 10.79 12.13 12.73
C ALA A 298 11.22 11.06 13.75
N GLU A 299 10.71 11.12 14.99
CA GLU A 299 11.05 10.15 16.04
C GLU A 299 10.26 8.83 15.91
N ALA A 300 9.14 8.84 15.17
CA ALA A 300 8.35 7.63 14.96
C ALA A 300 9.00 6.68 13.94
N PHE A 301 9.84 7.23 13.06
CA PHE A 301 10.50 6.45 12.02
C PHE A 301 11.95 6.14 12.37
N PRO A 302 12.37 4.88 12.25
CA PRO A 302 13.75 4.51 12.51
C PRO A 302 14.70 5.17 11.49
N LYS A 303 15.88 5.51 11.95
CA LYS A 303 16.96 5.96 11.07
C LYS A 303 17.54 4.77 10.33
N VAL A 304 17.56 4.83 9.01
CA VAL A 304 18.11 3.83 8.11
C VAL A 304 18.79 4.54 6.94
N GLU A 305 19.91 3.99 6.48
CA GLU A 305 20.54 4.47 5.26
C GLU A 305 19.67 4.06 4.05
N LEU A 306 19.25 5.04 3.25
CA LEU A 306 18.37 4.82 2.11
C LEU A 306 19.07 5.20 0.81
N PHE A 307 19.02 4.32 -0.18
CA PHE A 307 19.40 4.61 -1.56
C PHE A 307 18.14 4.75 -2.44
N LYS A 308 18.27 5.45 -3.56
CA LYS A 308 17.19 5.62 -4.54
C LYS A 308 17.31 4.63 -5.66
N ILE A 309 16.16 4.33 -6.30
CA ILE A 309 16.09 3.47 -7.48
C ILE A 309 16.96 3.99 -8.63
N ASP A 310 17.01 5.31 -8.81
CA ASP A 310 17.79 5.94 -9.89
C ASP A 310 19.30 5.80 -9.67
N ASP A 311 19.75 5.91 -8.42
CA ASP A 311 21.18 5.90 -8.08
C ASP A 311 21.82 4.53 -8.29
N VAL A 312 21.09 3.46 -7.94
CA VAL A 312 21.63 2.08 -7.96
C VAL A 312 21.23 1.34 -9.24
N PHE A 313 20.00 1.53 -9.70
CA PHE A 313 19.45 0.72 -10.82
C PHE A 313 19.27 1.51 -12.12
N GLY A 314 19.48 2.83 -12.10
CA GLY A 314 19.24 3.71 -13.25
C GLY A 314 17.76 3.83 -13.60
N GLY A 315 16.90 3.79 -12.56
CA GLY A 315 15.46 3.98 -12.65
C GLY A 315 14.65 2.70 -12.89
N TRP A 316 13.32 2.85 -12.76
CA TRP A 316 12.39 1.73 -12.82
C TRP A 316 12.36 0.99 -14.12
N THR A 317 12.44 1.68 -15.27
CA THR A 317 12.42 1.04 -16.59
C THR A 317 13.58 0.06 -16.74
N LYS A 318 14.79 0.46 -16.33
CA LYS A 318 15.98 -0.40 -16.39
C LYS A 318 15.88 -1.53 -15.36
N ALA A 319 15.48 -1.23 -14.12
CA ALA A 319 15.30 -2.23 -13.07
C ALA A 319 14.29 -3.31 -13.49
N GLN A 320 13.15 -2.93 -14.03
CA GLN A 320 12.13 -3.85 -14.53
C GLN A 320 12.65 -4.75 -15.63
N LYS A 321 13.32 -4.16 -16.64
CA LYS A 321 13.87 -4.91 -17.78
C LYS A 321 14.92 -5.92 -17.32
N THR A 322 15.79 -5.53 -16.40
CA THR A 322 16.90 -6.37 -15.94
C THR A 322 16.43 -7.47 -15.00
N HIS A 323 15.57 -7.12 -14.04
CA HIS A 323 15.30 -8.01 -12.93
C HIS A 323 13.95 -8.74 -13.03
N PHE A 324 12.89 -8.09 -13.55
CA PHE A 324 11.53 -8.60 -13.41
C PHE A 324 10.81 -8.92 -14.72
N ALA A 325 11.38 -8.55 -15.88
CA ALA A 325 10.87 -9.01 -17.17
C ALA A 325 10.97 -10.54 -17.28
N ASP A 326 10.23 -11.13 -18.21
CA ASP A 326 10.31 -12.56 -18.48
C ASP A 326 11.74 -12.94 -18.89
N GLY A 327 12.28 -13.95 -18.24
CA GLY A 327 13.69 -14.35 -18.37
C GLY A 327 14.68 -13.42 -17.66
N GLY A 328 14.20 -12.40 -16.93
CA GLY A 328 15.02 -11.50 -16.11
C GLY A 328 15.75 -12.22 -14.98
N VAL A 329 16.55 -11.45 -14.21
CA VAL A 329 17.38 -12.03 -13.15
C VAL A 329 16.56 -12.78 -12.11
N PHE A 330 15.35 -12.27 -11.75
CA PHE A 330 14.49 -12.96 -10.81
C PHE A 330 14.11 -14.37 -11.27
N ASP A 331 13.72 -14.54 -12.53
CA ASP A 331 13.38 -15.86 -13.10
C ASP A 331 14.58 -16.81 -13.15
N GLN A 332 15.79 -16.28 -13.15
CA GLN A 332 17.02 -17.09 -13.16
C GLN A 332 17.41 -17.57 -11.78
N ILE A 333 17.11 -16.81 -10.72
CA ILE A 333 17.45 -17.15 -9.34
C ILE A 333 16.35 -17.90 -8.61
N TYR A 334 15.09 -17.66 -8.96
CA TYR A 334 13.93 -18.36 -8.45
C TYR A 334 13.43 -19.33 -9.52
N LYS A 335 13.87 -20.58 -9.40
CA LYS A 335 13.36 -21.69 -10.22
C LYS A 335 12.56 -22.59 -9.31
N ASP A 336 11.31 -22.84 -9.71
CA ASP A 336 10.41 -23.78 -9.03
C ASP A 336 11.00 -25.18 -9.00
#